data_fca7796abe3af98b00574ab39cea350f
#
_entry.id   fca7796abe3af98b00574ab39cea350f
#
_cell.length_a   1.000
_cell.length_b   1.000
_cell.length_c   1.000
_cell.angle_alpha   90.00
_cell.angle_beta   90.00
_cell.angle_gamma   90.00
#
_symmetry.space_group_name_H-M   'P 1'
#
loop_
_entity.id
_entity.type
_entity.pdbx_description
1 polymer ?
#
loop_
_entity_poly.entity_id
_entity_poly.type
_entity_poly.pdbx_seq_one_letter_code
_entity_poly.pdbx_strand_id
1 'polypeptide(L)'
;MTAIGILCSLFVDDTYTPHPLDYPIALHILLSILAYSILTIAAVQALALALQDRLLKTHQLNRAMAFLPPLQTMESLLFEMIRAGATLLACSIASGLLFIDDILAQHLAHKMFFSLAALGVYSVLLWGRRTHGWRGKQAIRWTLGGFAALMLAYFGTKLVLELILRRCLLYTSD
;
A
#
# COMPACT_ATOMS: atom_id res chain seq x y z
N MET A 1 8.69 10.22 2.34
CA MET A 1 7.79 11.41 2.37
C MET A 1 6.77 11.39 3.52
N THR A 2 6.43 10.28 4.12
CA THR A 2 5.48 10.17 5.24
C THR A 2 6.01 10.71 6.57
N ALA A 3 7.30 10.52 6.89
CA ALA A 3 7.91 11.04 8.12
C ALA A 3 8.01 12.57 8.14
N ILE A 4 8.30 13.19 6.99
CA ILE A 4 8.37 14.65 6.86
C ILE A 4 6.98 15.28 6.98
N GLY A 5 5.93 14.63 6.47
CA GLY A 5 4.55 15.09 6.61
C GLY A 5 4.07 15.10 8.07
N ILE A 6 4.43 14.05 8.83
CA ILE A 6 4.11 13.98 10.28
C ILE A 6 4.92 15.02 11.05
N LEU A 7 6.19 15.23 10.70
CA LEU A 7 7.02 16.26 11.34
C LEU A 7 6.50 17.67 11.05
N CYS A 8 6.08 17.94 9.81
CA CYS A 8 5.44 19.23 9.46
C CYS A 8 4.12 19.44 10.20
N SER A 9 3.30 18.41 10.38
CA SER A 9 2.04 18.56 11.13
C SER A 9 2.24 18.81 12.62
N LEU A 10 3.39 18.42 13.18
CA LEU A 10 3.75 18.73 14.58
C LEU A 10 4.28 20.15 14.77
N PHE A 11 4.73 20.81 13.70
CA PHE A 11 5.28 22.18 13.75
C PHE A 11 4.34 23.26 13.22
N VAL A 12 3.23 22.90 12.60
CA VAL A 12 2.24 23.82 12.06
C VAL A 12 0.99 23.75 12.91
N ASP A 13 0.90 24.74 13.78
CA ASP A 13 -0.31 25.30 14.36
C ASP A 13 -0.72 24.96 15.80
N ASP A 14 -0.45 25.94 16.66
CA ASP A 14 -1.02 26.10 18.01
C ASP A 14 -2.49 26.61 18.00
N THR A 15 -3.19 26.61 16.87
CA THR A 15 -4.57 27.14 16.76
C THR A 15 -5.63 26.09 16.45
N TYR A 16 -5.23 24.80 16.37
CA TYR A 16 -6.20 23.74 16.20
C TYR A 16 -6.70 23.30 17.58
N THR A 17 -7.89 23.76 17.95
CA THR A 17 -8.64 23.11 19.04
C THR A 17 -8.87 21.66 18.62
N PRO A 18 -8.27 20.67 19.28
CA PRO A 18 -8.52 19.28 18.94
C PRO A 18 -9.97 19.00 19.28
N HIS A 19 -10.85 18.92 18.26
CA HIS A 19 -12.05 18.14 18.42
C HIS A 19 -11.60 16.76 18.90
N PRO A 20 -12.17 16.19 19.95
CA PRO A 20 -11.85 14.85 20.36
C PRO A 20 -12.06 13.96 19.13
N LEU A 21 -10.95 13.45 18.56
CA LEU A 21 -11.01 12.48 17.48
C LEU A 21 -11.84 11.32 17.99
N ASP A 22 -13.01 11.13 17.40
CA ASP A 22 -13.83 9.98 17.74
C ASP A 22 -12.97 8.73 17.67
N TYR A 23 -12.91 7.98 18.75
CA TYR A 23 -12.09 6.77 18.89
C TYR A 23 -12.07 5.87 17.65
N PRO A 24 -13.23 5.65 16.96
CA PRO A 24 -13.30 4.84 15.74
C PRO A 24 -12.48 5.41 14.58
N ILE A 25 -12.50 6.73 14.39
CA ILE A 25 -11.76 7.40 13.31
C ILE A 25 -10.26 7.33 13.55
N ALA A 26 -9.81 7.56 14.78
CA ALA A 26 -8.42 7.43 15.16
C ALA A 26 -7.90 6.00 14.95
N LEU A 27 -8.69 4.99 15.30
CA LEU A 27 -8.37 3.58 15.08
C LEU A 27 -8.25 3.25 13.58
N HIS A 28 -9.19 3.73 12.76
CA HIS A 28 -9.15 3.56 11.31
C HIS A 28 -7.86 4.15 10.71
N ILE A 29 -7.51 5.38 11.11
CA ILE A 29 -6.29 6.05 10.64
C ILE A 29 -5.05 5.25 11.04
N LEU A 30 -4.96 4.80 12.28
CA LEU A 30 -3.83 4.02 12.78
C LEU A 30 -3.67 2.70 12.01
N LEU A 31 -4.76 1.94 11.83
CA LEU A 31 -4.76 0.69 11.07
C LEU A 31 -4.34 0.91 9.61
N SER A 32 -4.82 1.98 8.99
CA SER A 32 -4.46 2.36 7.62
C SER A 32 -2.97 2.64 7.48
N ILE A 33 -2.40 3.45 8.38
CA ILE A 33 -0.97 3.81 8.35
C ILE A 33 -0.11 2.56 8.54
N LEU A 34 -0.45 1.70 9.50
CA LEU A 34 0.28 0.45 9.75
C LEU A 34 0.20 -0.50 8.55
N ALA A 35 -0.99 -0.69 7.98
CA ALA A 35 -1.17 -1.52 6.79
C ALA A 35 -0.31 -1.02 5.61
N TYR A 36 -0.38 0.28 5.31
CA TYR A 36 0.41 0.90 4.25
C TYR A 36 1.91 0.77 4.48
N SER A 37 2.37 0.99 5.70
CA SER A 37 3.79 0.88 6.05
C SER A 37 4.32 -0.53 5.82
N ILE A 38 3.62 -1.54 6.31
CA ILE A 38 4.03 -2.95 6.16
C ILE A 38 3.99 -3.38 4.69
N LEU A 39 2.94 -3.02 3.94
CA LEU A 39 2.82 -3.37 2.52
C LEU A 39 3.83 -2.63 1.64
N THR A 40 4.24 -1.41 2.02
CA THR A 40 5.34 -0.70 1.36
C THR A 40 6.67 -1.42 1.57
N ILE A 41 6.96 -1.85 2.80
CA ILE A 41 8.17 -2.63 3.10
C ILE A 41 8.14 -3.95 2.32
N ALA A 42 7.00 -4.63 2.27
CA ALA A 42 6.83 -5.86 1.48
C ALA A 42 7.08 -5.62 -0.02
N ALA A 43 6.64 -4.49 -0.58
CA ALA A 43 6.90 -4.14 -1.97
C ALA A 43 8.40 -3.88 -2.23
N VAL A 44 9.09 -3.17 -1.34
CA VAL A 44 10.54 -2.97 -1.42
C VAL A 44 11.28 -4.30 -1.34
N GLN A 45 10.86 -5.19 -0.44
CA GLN A 45 11.43 -6.52 -0.32
C GLN A 45 11.18 -7.38 -1.56
N ALA A 46 10.00 -7.28 -2.18
CA ALA A 46 9.70 -7.94 -3.45
C ALA A 46 10.61 -7.44 -4.59
N LEU A 47 10.92 -6.14 -4.63
CA LEU A 47 11.89 -5.57 -5.58
C LEU A 47 13.30 -6.08 -5.32
N ALA A 48 13.73 -6.14 -4.06
CA ALA A 48 15.03 -6.69 -3.68
C ALA A 48 15.15 -8.17 -4.12
N LEU A 49 14.10 -8.96 -3.89
CA LEU A 49 14.01 -10.35 -4.32
C LEU A 49 14.07 -10.49 -5.86
N ALA A 50 13.39 -9.60 -6.59
CA ALA A 50 13.43 -9.55 -8.05
C ALA A 50 14.83 -9.24 -8.59
N LEU A 51 15.51 -8.30 -7.95
CA LEU A 51 16.88 -7.93 -8.31
C LEU A 51 17.85 -9.09 -8.05
N GLN A 52 17.73 -9.74 -6.88
CA GLN A 52 18.53 -10.91 -6.52
C GLN A 52 18.33 -12.06 -7.51
N ASP A 53 17.08 -12.40 -7.91
CA ASP A 53 16.79 -13.43 -8.92
C ASP A 53 17.42 -13.09 -10.28
N ARG A 54 17.44 -11.81 -10.67
CA ARG A 54 18.10 -11.36 -11.90
C ARG A 54 19.62 -11.50 -11.84
N LEU A 55 20.25 -11.05 -10.75
CA LEU A 55 21.70 -11.09 -10.58
C LEU A 55 22.24 -12.53 -10.49
N LEU A 56 21.50 -13.43 -9.84
CA LEU A 56 21.82 -14.86 -9.82
C LEU A 56 21.82 -15.48 -11.22
N LYS A 57 20.88 -15.08 -12.08
CA LYS A 57 20.80 -15.61 -13.46
C LYS A 57 21.90 -15.09 -14.38
N THR A 58 22.43 -13.91 -14.13
CA THR A 58 23.51 -13.32 -14.93
C THR A 58 24.90 -13.72 -14.47
N HIS A 59 25.03 -14.63 -13.48
CA HIS A 59 26.31 -15.06 -12.90
C HIS A 59 27.20 -13.91 -12.40
N GLN A 60 26.66 -12.71 -12.22
CA GLN A 60 27.36 -11.59 -11.65
C GLN A 60 27.32 -11.64 -10.12
N LEU A 61 27.98 -12.66 -9.57
CA LEU A 61 28.15 -12.83 -8.12
C LEU A 61 29.16 -11.80 -7.59
N ASN A 62 28.71 -10.59 -7.37
CA ASN A 62 29.49 -9.59 -6.65
C ASN A 62 29.47 -9.89 -5.14
N ARG A 63 30.57 -9.52 -4.45
CA ARG A 63 30.73 -9.64 -2.98
C ARG A 63 29.52 -9.12 -2.17
N ALA A 64 28.74 -8.18 -2.71
CA ALA A 64 27.52 -7.65 -2.09
C ALA A 64 26.44 -8.72 -1.88
N MET A 65 26.43 -9.80 -2.66
CA MET A 65 25.45 -10.88 -2.51
C MET A 65 25.77 -11.85 -1.37
N ALA A 66 27.04 -11.89 -0.90
CA ALA A 66 27.43 -12.73 0.23
C ALA A 66 26.79 -12.27 1.56
N PHE A 67 26.31 -11.03 1.63
CA PHE A 67 25.66 -10.46 2.81
C PHE A 67 24.11 -10.58 2.77
N LEU A 68 23.52 -10.97 1.65
CA LEU A 68 22.07 -11.14 1.56
C LEU A 68 21.65 -12.52 2.09
N PRO A 69 20.54 -12.57 2.86
CA PRO A 69 19.98 -13.83 3.34
C PRO A 69 19.60 -14.76 2.17
N PRO A 70 19.54 -16.08 2.40
CA PRO A 70 19.10 -17.02 1.37
C PRO A 70 17.72 -16.65 0.85
N LEU A 71 17.52 -16.82 -0.46
CA LEU A 71 16.29 -16.45 -1.19
C LEU A 71 15.02 -16.99 -0.53
N GLN A 72 15.08 -18.19 0.03
CA GLN A 72 13.95 -18.81 0.72
C GLN A 72 13.53 -18.08 1.98
N THR A 73 14.49 -17.57 2.75
CA THR A 73 14.21 -16.79 3.96
C THR A 73 13.58 -15.45 3.60
N MET A 74 14.10 -14.76 2.59
CA MET A 74 13.53 -13.51 2.10
C MET A 74 12.11 -13.69 1.57
N GLU A 75 11.85 -14.79 0.88
CA GLU A 75 10.52 -15.13 0.38
C GLU A 75 9.53 -15.42 1.52
N SER A 76 9.95 -16.17 2.55
CA SER A 76 9.08 -16.45 3.71
C SER A 76 8.71 -15.17 4.47
N LEU A 77 9.68 -14.29 4.71
CA LEU A 77 9.44 -12.99 5.34
C LEU A 77 8.50 -12.11 4.50
N LEU A 78 8.68 -12.09 3.17
CA LEU A 78 7.77 -11.38 2.27
C LEU A 78 6.31 -11.80 2.48
N PHE A 79 6.05 -13.10 2.53
CA PHE A 79 4.69 -13.60 2.72
C PHE A 79 4.14 -13.36 4.14
N GLU A 80 4.99 -13.31 5.16
CA GLU A 80 4.57 -12.91 6.50
C GLU A 80 4.15 -11.44 6.56
N MET A 81 4.95 -10.56 5.93
CA MET A 81 4.61 -9.15 5.81
C MET A 81 3.32 -8.93 5.02
N ILE A 82 3.13 -9.67 3.91
CA ILE A 82 1.89 -9.59 3.12
C ILE A 82 0.69 -10.05 3.96
N ARG A 83 0.80 -11.13 4.75
CA ARG A 83 -0.28 -11.59 5.64
C ARG A 83 -0.63 -10.52 6.67
N ALA A 84 0.37 -10.01 7.38
CA ALA A 84 0.16 -8.97 8.38
C ALA A 84 -0.44 -7.70 7.76
N GLY A 85 0.12 -7.22 6.65
CA GLY A 85 -0.36 -6.03 5.96
C GLY A 85 -1.78 -6.20 5.40
N ALA A 86 -2.09 -7.36 4.80
CA ALA A 86 -3.42 -7.65 4.26
C ALA A 86 -4.48 -7.76 5.37
N THR A 87 -4.16 -8.35 6.52
CA THR A 87 -5.09 -8.40 7.67
C THR A 87 -5.34 -7.01 8.24
N LEU A 88 -4.32 -6.19 8.41
CA LEU A 88 -4.48 -4.80 8.85
C LEU A 88 -5.27 -3.96 7.85
N LEU A 89 -5.05 -4.16 6.55
CA LEU A 89 -5.81 -3.50 5.49
C LEU A 89 -7.28 -3.91 5.54
N ALA A 90 -7.58 -5.20 5.73
CA ALA A 90 -8.95 -5.69 5.89
C ALA A 90 -9.64 -5.09 7.11
N CYS A 91 -8.96 -5.04 8.26
CA CYS A 91 -9.46 -4.39 9.47
C CYS A 91 -9.69 -2.88 9.28
N SER A 92 -8.79 -2.22 8.56
CA SER A 92 -8.93 -0.80 8.23
C SER A 92 -10.15 -0.55 7.34
N ILE A 93 -10.35 -1.35 6.29
CA ILE A 93 -11.53 -1.24 5.41
C ILE A 93 -12.81 -1.52 6.20
N ALA A 94 -12.83 -2.56 7.04
CA ALA A 94 -13.96 -2.89 7.88
C ALA A 94 -14.32 -1.76 8.85
N SER A 95 -13.33 -1.19 9.54
CA SER A 95 -13.54 -0.04 10.43
C SER A 95 -14.06 1.19 9.67
N GLY A 96 -13.54 1.46 8.48
CA GLY A 96 -14.02 2.54 7.63
C GLY A 96 -15.50 2.37 7.25
N LEU A 97 -15.89 1.16 6.84
CA LEU A 97 -17.28 0.84 6.48
C LEU A 97 -18.28 0.94 7.64
N LEU A 98 -17.83 0.63 8.85
CA LEU A 98 -18.69 0.60 10.04
C LEU A 98 -18.91 1.98 10.67
N PHE A 99 -17.96 2.88 10.53
CA PHE A 99 -17.93 4.12 11.30
C PHE A 99 -18.04 5.39 10.46
N ILE A 100 -18.03 5.32 9.13
CA ILE A 100 -18.13 6.49 8.26
C ILE A 100 -19.45 6.40 7.49
N ASP A 101 -20.49 7.10 7.99
CA ASP A 101 -21.84 7.07 7.41
C ASP A 101 -21.97 7.72 6.02
N ASP A 102 -21.03 8.58 5.62
CA ASP A 102 -21.08 9.35 4.37
C ASP A 102 -19.99 9.01 3.34
N ILE A 103 -19.56 7.76 3.26
CA ILE A 103 -18.49 7.33 2.34
C ILE A 103 -18.86 7.56 0.87
N LEU A 104 -20.13 7.45 0.51
CA LEU A 104 -20.63 7.62 -0.86
C LEU A 104 -20.77 9.08 -1.29
N ALA A 105 -20.96 10.01 -0.35
CA ALA A 105 -21.20 11.42 -0.63
C ALA A 105 -19.95 12.25 -0.96
N GLN A 106 -18.76 11.80 -0.60
CA GLN A 106 -17.53 12.60 -0.62
C GLN A 106 -16.44 12.11 -1.59
N HIS A 107 -16.75 11.63 -2.78
CA HIS A 107 -15.72 11.18 -3.76
C HIS A 107 -14.70 10.14 -3.22
N LEU A 108 -14.98 9.50 -2.07
CA LEU A 108 -14.16 8.48 -1.44
C LEU A 108 -14.33 7.09 -2.07
N ALA A 109 -15.34 6.92 -2.91
CA ALA A 109 -15.66 5.67 -3.60
C ALA A 109 -14.46 5.10 -4.39
N HIS A 110 -13.67 5.95 -5.04
CA HIS A 110 -12.49 5.52 -5.79
C HIS A 110 -11.42 4.93 -4.87
N LYS A 111 -11.15 5.59 -3.74
CA LYS A 111 -10.16 5.13 -2.75
C LYS A 111 -10.57 3.77 -2.20
N MET A 112 -11.84 3.60 -1.89
CA MET A 112 -12.40 2.36 -1.39
C MET A 112 -12.32 1.24 -2.42
N PHE A 113 -12.67 1.51 -3.68
CA PHE A 113 -12.58 0.54 -4.76
C PHE A 113 -11.15 0.01 -4.96
N PHE A 114 -10.16 0.90 -5.05
CA PHE A 114 -8.77 0.48 -5.21
C PHE A 114 -8.20 -0.23 -3.98
N SER A 115 -8.62 0.15 -2.77
CA SER A 115 -8.23 -0.56 -1.54
C SER A 115 -8.80 -1.97 -1.49
N LEU A 116 -10.06 -2.17 -1.89
CA LEU A 116 -10.68 -3.48 -2.04
C LEU A 116 -10.02 -4.31 -3.14
N ALA A 117 -9.69 -3.69 -4.27
CA ALA A 117 -8.95 -4.36 -5.35
C ALA A 117 -7.58 -4.85 -4.88
N ALA A 118 -6.84 -4.00 -4.15
CA ALA A 118 -5.56 -4.37 -3.58
C ALA A 118 -5.69 -5.52 -2.57
N LEU A 119 -6.69 -5.47 -1.69
CA LEU A 119 -6.99 -6.55 -0.75
C LEU A 119 -7.32 -7.86 -1.49
N GLY A 120 -8.09 -7.79 -2.58
CA GLY A 120 -8.38 -8.92 -3.45
C GLY A 120 -7.12 -9.53 -4.05
N VAL A 121 -6.21 -8.70 -4.57
CA VAL A 121 -4.92 -9.13 -5.14
C VAL A 121 -4.07 -9.86 -4.08
N TYR A 122 -3.95 -9.30 -2.87
CA TYR A 122 -3.20 -9.95 -1.79
C TYR A 122 -3.87 -11.23 -1.30
N SER A 123 -5.19 -11.28 -1.25
CA SER A 123 -5.94 -12.47 -0.86
C SER A 123 -5.73 -13.61 -1.87
N VAL A 124 -5.79 -13.31 -3.17
CA VAL A 124 -5.51 -14.27 -4.25
C VAL A 124 -4.07 -14.77 -4.16
N LEU A 125 -3.11 -13.88 -3.90
CA LEU A 125 -1.71 -14.25 -3.73
C LEU A 125 -1.51 -15.22 -2.55
N LEU A 126 -2.11 -14.93 -1.40
CA LEU A 126 -2.02 -15.77 -0.20
C LEU A 126 -2.71 -17.13 -0.41
N TRP A 127 -3.84 -17.14 -1.10
CA TRP A 127 -4.55 -18.38 -1.45
C TRP A 127 -3.76 -19.19 -2.47
N GLY A 128 -3.24 -18.55 -3.54
CA GLY A 128 -2.40 -19.20 -4.53
C GLY A 128 -1.14 -19.83 -3.94
N ARG A 129 -0.55 -19.20 -2.92
CA ARG A 129 0.56 -19.83 -2.17
C ARG A 129 0.15 -21.09 -1.46
N ARG A 130 -1.04 -21.09 -0.80
CA ARG A 130 -1.52 -22.27 -0.06
C ARG A 130 -1.93 -23.44 -0.96
N THR A 131 -2.59 -23.14 -2.09
CA THR A 131 -3.18 -24.15 -2.97
C THR A 131 -2.26 -24.57 -4.11
N HIS A 132 -1.58 -23.63 -4.74
CA HIS A 132 -0.75 -23.83 -5.93
C HIS A 132 0.75 -23.72 -5.67
N GLY A 133 1.15 -23.40 -4.43
CA GLY A 133 2.55 -23.24 -4.08
C GLY A 133 3.24 -22.08 -4.81
N TRP A 134 2.52 -20.99 -5.10
CA TRP A 134 3.09 -19.83 -5.78
C TRP A 134 4.30 -19.26 -5.06
N ARG A 135 5.42 -19.16 -5.80
CA ARG A 135 6.73 -18.75 -5.29
C ARG A 135 7.48 -17.90 -6.33
N GLY A 136 8.55 -17.26 -5.89
CA GLY A 136 9.48 -16.55 -6.76
C GLY A 136 8.82 -15.45 -7.58
N LYS A 137 8.96 -15.52 -8.91
CA LYS A 137 8.50 -14.46 -9.84
C LYS A 137 6.99 -14.18 -9.74
N GLN A 138 6.18 -15.20 -9.48
CA GLN A 138 4.73 -15.02 -9.36
C GLN A 138 4.40 -14.20 -8.11
N ALA A 139 5.01 -14.53 -6.96
CA ALA A 139 4.84 -13.78 -5.73
C ALA A 139 5.24 -12.31 -5.91
N ILE A 140 6.38 -12.04 -6.55
CA ILE A 140 6.87 -10.68 -6.84
C ILE A 140 5.85 -9.90 -7.67
N ARG A 141 5.37 -10.47 -8.77
CA ARG A 141 4.43 -9.79 -9.68
C ARG A 141 3.11 -9.42 -8.99
N TRP A 142 2.55 -10.34 -8.22
CA TRP A 142 1.31 -10.11 -7.49
C TRP A 142 1.48 -9.11 -6.35
N THR A 143 2.60 -9.16 -5.63
CA THR A 143 2.91 -8.17 -4.57
C THR A 143 3.04 -6.76 -5.14
N LEU A 144 3.78 -6.60 -6.24
CA LEU A 144 3.92 -5.30 -6.89
C LEU A 144 2.61 -4.81 -7.51
N GLY A 145 1.78 -5.72 -8.06
CA GLY A 145 0.45 -5.40 -8.57
C GLY A 145 -0.49 -4.89 -7.47
N GLY A 146 -0.52 -5.57 -6.31
CA GLY A 146 -1.27 -5.13 -5.15
C GLY A 146 -0.81 -3.78 -4.60
N PHE A 147 0.51 -3.57 -4.56
CA PHE A 147 1.08 -2.30 -4.15
C PHE A 147 0.77 -1.16 -5.14
N ALA A 148 0.82 -1.43 -6.45
CA ALA A 148 0.42 -0.46 -7.46
C ALA A 148 -1.06 -0.06 -7.32
N ALA A 149 -1.95 -1.01 -7.03
CA ALA A 149 -3.36 -0.72 -6.76
C ALA A 149 -3.53 0.18 -5.52
N LEU A 150 -2.75 -0.05 -4.44
CA LEU A 150 -2.73 0.82 -3.26
C LEU A 150 -2.19 2.21 -3.57
N MET A 151 -1.14 2.31 -4.39
CA MET A 151 -0.62 3.60 -4.84
C MET A 151 -1.68 4.37 -5.64
N LEU A 152 -2.41 3.70 -6.53
CA LEU A 152 -3.52 4.31 -7.26
C LEU A 152 -4.66 4.75 -6.33
N ALA A 153 -4.94 4.01 -5.25
CA ALA A 153 -5.91 4.43 -4.24
C ALA A 153 -5.51 5.75 -3.57
N TYR A 154 -4.22 5.95 -3.31
CA TYR A 154 -3.70 7.15 -2.66
C TYR A 154 -3.50 8.33 -3.61
N PHE A 155 -2.86 8.09 -4.77
CA PHE A 155 -2.56 9.12 -5.76
C PHE A 155 -3.70 9.36 -6.75
N GLY A 156 -4.58 8.38 -6.95
CA GLY A 156 -5.66 8.44 -7.95
C GLY A 156 -6.59 9.63 -7.74
N THR A 157 -6.87 10.00 -6.49
CA THR A 157 -7.67 11.18 -6.17
C THR A 157 -6.96 12.48 -6.56
N LYS A 158 -5.66 12.61 -6.34
CA LYS A 158 -4.91 13.81 -6.74
C LYS A 158 -4.70 13.86 -8.25
N LEU A 159 -4.34 12.74 -8.86
CA LEU A 159 -4.04 12.67 -10.29
C LEU A 159 -5.29 12.87 -11.15
N VAL A 160 -6.43 12.30 -10.75
CA VAL A 160 -7.71 12.48 -11.43
C VAL A 160 -8.22 13.91 -11.25
N LEU A 161 -8.12 14.50 -10.05
CA LEU A 161 -8.51 15.90 -9.83
C LEU A 161 -7.61 16.87 -10.61
N GLU A 162 -6.29 16.71 -10.57
CA GLU A 162 -5.39 17.63 -11.27
C GLU A 162 -5.44 17.47 -12.79
N LEU A 163 -5.53 16.23 -13.32
CA LEU A 163 -5.55 16.02 -14.76
C LEU A 163 -6.91 16.36 -15.39
N ILE A 164 -8.01 16.04 -14.72
CA ILE A 164 -9.36 16.26 -15.24
C ILE A 164 -9.81 17.72 -14.99
N LEU A 165 -9.59 18.25 -13.78
CA LEU A 165 -9.98 19.64 -13.49
C LEU A 165 -9.11 20.66 -14.23
N ARG A 166 -7.78 20.45 -14.34
CA ARG A 166 -6.93 21.32 -15.15
C ARG A 166 -7.32 21.33 -16.63
N ARG A 167 -7.72 20.18 -17.19
CA ARG A 167 -8.19 20.15 -18.58
C ARG A 167 -9.56 20.81 -18.75
N CYS A 168 -10.48 20.68 -17.79
CA CYS A 168 -11.76 21.38 -17.83
C CYS A 168 -11.60 22.90 -17.70
N LEU A 169 -10.70 23.39 -16.81
CA LEU A 169 -10.48 24.82 -16.66
C LEU A 169 -9.80 25.48 -17.86
N LEU A 170 -8.94 24.75 -18.59
CA LEU A 170 -8.34 25.24 -19.84
C LEU A 170 -9.33 25.26 -21.01
N TYR A 171 -10.41 24.48 -20.95
CA TYR A 171 -11.41 24.43 -22.03
C TYR A 171 -12.57 25.44 -21.86
N THR A 172 -12.71 26.08 -20.68
CA THR A 172 -13.74 27.07 -20.38
C THR A 172 -13.23 28.53 -20.46
N SER A 173 -11.99 28.74 -20.94
CA SER A 173 -11.36 30.07 -21.04
C SER A 173 -11.25 30.57 -22.50
N ASP A 174 -12.04 30.05 -23.46
CA ASP A 174 -12.21 30.59 -24.81
C ASP A 174 -13.63 31.04 -25.03
#